data_83ab4a07f3ef0c333b934993bb3c1444
#
_entry.id   83ab4a07f3ef0c333b934993bb3c1444
#
_cell.length_a   1.000
_cell.length_b   1.000
_cell.length_c   1.000
_cell.angle_alpha   90.00
_cell.angle_beta   90.00
_cell.angle_gamma   90.00
#
_symmetry.space_group_name_H-M   'P 1'
#
loop_
_entity.id
_entity.type
_entity.pdbx_description
1 polymer ?
#
loop_
_entity_poly.entity_id
_entity_poly.type
_entity_poly.pdbx_seq_one_letter_code
_entity_poly.pdbx_strand_id
1 'polypeptide(L)'
;NTGRLIHIPNGRVFRESLANYGTGFHFIWNEIPVLITFESDWKKAKMILEGIIKIKTDEYEINASEMIKKASRKFMIHKTSLKPIVYTKVESSGVELTIRYLCKPRERRDIQQVVWESVLEEFSKEIDIEFAYPTERRYMHKEENKKTVLEKKIK
;
A
#
# COMPACT_ATOMS: atom_id res chain seq x y z
N ASN A 1 -2.48 -19.79 10.10
CA ASN A 1 -3.40 -20.89 10.44
C ASN A 1 -3.36 -21.08 11.95
N THR A 2 -4.42 -20.66 12.65
CA THR A 2 -4.47 -20.68 14.13
C THR A 2 -4.97 -22.04 14.68
N GLY A 3 -5.23 -23.03 13.80
CA GLY A 3 -5.78 -24.32 14.20
C GLY A 3 -7.19 -24.27 14.81
N ARG A 4 -7.87 -23.11 14.75
CA ARG A 4 -9.23 -22.95 15.30
C ARG A 4 -10.28 -23.54 14.36
N LEU A 5 -11.13 -24.41 14.89
CA LEU A 5 -12.37 -24.84 14.26
C LEU A 5 -13.46 -23.81 14.60
N ILE A 6 -14.03 -23.21 13.57
CA ILE A 6 -15.12 -22.25 13.74
C ILE A 6 -16.41 -22.91 13.24
N HIS A 7 -17.38 -23.11 14.14
CA HIS A 7 -18.71 -23.56 13.77
C HIS A 7 -19.59 -22.34 13.44
N ILE A 8 -20.08 -22.28 12.20
CA ILE A 8 -20.96 -21.21 11.74
C ILE A 8 -22.38 -21.78 11.68
N PRO A 9 -23.37 -21.23 12.41
CA PRO A 9 -24.76 -21.64 12.30
C PRO A 9 -25.28 -21.46 10.87
N ASN A 10 -25.97 -22.47 10.35
CA ASN A 10 -26.51 -22.45 8.97
C ASN A 10 -27.38 -21.21 8.68
N GLY A 11 -28.10 -20.69 9.65
CA GLY A 11 -28.94 -19.50 9.51
C GLY A 11 -28.17 -18.22 9.17
N ARG A 12 -26.87 -18.15 9.47
CA ARG A 12 -26.01 -17.01 9.09
C ARG A 12 -25.69 -16.98 7.62
N VAL A 13 -25.52 -18.15 7.00
CA VAL A 13 -25.21 -18.28 5.56
C VAL A 13 -26.31 -17.67 4.68
N PHE A 14 -27.55 -17.64 5.17
CA PHE A 14 -28.70 -17.07 4.45
C PHE A 14 -28.94 -15.57 4.73
N ARG A 15 -28.25 -15.00 5.71
CA ARG A 15 -28.47 -13.61 6.14
C ARG A 15 -27.25 -12.71 5.93
N GLU A 16 -26.07 -13.26 5.80
CA GLU A 16 -24.83 -12.51 5.69
C GLU A 16 -24.16 -12.71 4.32
N SER A 17 -23.48 -11.71 3.84
CA SER A 17 -22.71 -11.80 2.59
C SER A 17 -21.51 -12.73 2.76
N LEU A 18 -21.36 -13.68 1.86
CA LEU A 18 -20.21 -14.60 1.79
C LEU A 18 -19.20 -14.08 0.77
N ALA A 19 -17.99 -13.77 1.22
CA ALA A 19 -16.87 -13.45 0.33
C ALA A 19 -16.17 -14.73 -0.11
N ASN A 20 -16.30 -15.08 -1.39
CA ASN A 20 -15.61 -16.24 -1.98
C ASN A 20 -14.47 -15.77 -2.89
N TYR A 21 -13.24 -15.92 -2.43
CA TYR A 21 -12.03 -15.58 -3.20
C TYR A 21 -11.59 -16.66 -4.19
N GLY A 22 -12.31 -17.79 -4.26
CA GLY A 22 -11.93 -18.94 -5.09
C GLY A 22 -12.68 -19.04 -6.42
N THR A 23 -13.77 -18.32 -6.61
CA THR A 23 -14.62 -18.39 -7.81
C THR A 23 -14.45 -17.16 -8.68
N GLY A 24 -13.95 -17.34 -9.89
CA GLY A 24 -13.90 -16.32 -10.95
C GLY A 24 -12.56 -15.63 -11.09
N PHE A 25 -12.17 -14.79 -10.17
CA PHE A 25 -10.90 -14.07 -10.19
C PHE A 25 -10.02 -14.52 -9.01
N HIS A 26 -8.92 -15.18 -9.30
CA HIS A 26 -8.06 -15.79 -8.28
C HIS A 26 -7.07 -14.82 -7.63
N PHE A 27 -7.20 -13.52 -7.86
CA PHE A 27 -6.37 -12.48 -7.30
C PHE A 27 -7.20 -11.53 -6.46
N ILE A 28 -6.58 -10.94 -5.46
CA ILE A 28 -7.14 -9.87 -4.63
C ILE A 28 -6.24 -8.65 -4.68
N TRP A 29 -6.83 -7.48 -4.54
CA TRP A 29 -6.08 -6.27 -4.24
C TRP A 29 -5.61 -6.29 -2.80
N ASN A 30 -4.33 -6.04 -2.59
CA ASN A 30 -3.76 -5.80 -1.28
C ASN A 30 -3.22 -4.38 -1.20
N GLU A 31 -3.32 -3.78 -0.04
CA GLU A 31 -2.87 -2.43 0.22
C GLU A 31 -1.96 -2.42 1.45
N ILE A 32 -0.83 -1.71 1.33
CA ILE A 32 0.16 -1.54 2.40
C ILE A 32 0.35 -0.05 2.60
N PRO A 33 -0.17 0.55 3.70
CA PRO A 33 0.08 1.94 4.03
C PRO A 33 1.46 2.11 4.65
N VAL A 34 2.23 3.05 4.12
CA VAL A 34 3.54 3.48 4.63
C VAL A 34 3.44 4.94 4.99
N LEU A 35 3.60 5.27 6.27
CA LEU A 35 3.49 6.65 6.76
C LEU A 35 4.90 7.22 7.00
N ILE A 36 5.21 8.33 6.33
CA ILE A 36 6.47 9.05 6.45
C ILE A 36 6.24 10.45 7.01
N THR A 37 7.28 11.07 7.57
CA THR A 37 7.18 12.42 8.14
C THR A 37 6.91 13.48 7.05
N PHE A 38 6.41 14.65 7.44
CA PHE A 38 6.19 15.77 6.52
C PHE A 38 7.50 16.36 5.98
N GLU A 39 8.59 16.16 6.70
CA GLU A 39 9.93 16.61 6.36
C GLU A 39 10.61 15.70 5.33
N SER A 40 10.11 14.47 5.17
CA SER A 40 10.66 13.49 4.23
C SER A 40 10.42 13.87 2.77
N ASP A 41 11.35 13.48 1.89
CA ASP A 41 11.11 13.54 0.44
C ASP A 41 10.14 12.45 0.01
N TRP A 42 8.84 12.77 0.10
CA TRP A 42 7.77 11.85 -0.26
C TRP A 42 7.80 11.43 -1.74
N LYS A 43 8.37 12.24 -2.64
CA LYS A 43 8.49 11.90 -4.06
C LYS A 43 9.51 10.80 -4.27
N LYS A 44 10.65 10.92 -3.63
CA LYS A 44 11.71 9.92 -3.63
C LYS A 44 11.23 8.62 -2.97
N ALA A 45 10.58 8.73 -1.80
CA ALA A 45 9.97 7.59 -1.13
C ALA A 45 8.98 6.85 -2.04
N LYS A 46 8.12 7.58 -2.73
CA LYS A 46 7.16 7.02 -3.68
C LYS A 46 7.85 6.25 -4.83
N MET A 47 8.89 6.82 -5.43
CA MET A 47 9.65 6.14 -6.49
C MET A 47 10.30 4.84 -6.01
N ILE A 48 10.83 4.83 -4.79
CA ILE A 48 11.41 3.63 -4.17
C ILE A 48 10.32 2.56 -4.00
N LEU A 49 9.16 2.93 -3.45
CA LEU A 49 8.04 2.01 -3.26
C LEU A 49 7.49 1.45 -4.57
N GLU A 50 7.39 2.27 -5.62
CA GLU A 50 7.01 1.84 -6.96
C GLU A 50 8.02 0.85 -7.55
N GLY A 51 9.32 1.07 -7.33
CA GLY A 51 10.39 0.16 -7.73
C GLY A 51 10.30 -1.19 -7.02
N ILE A 52 10.15 -1.18 -5.69
CA ILE A 52 10.02 -2.39 -4.87
C ILE A 52 8.85 -3.25 -5.36
N ILE A 53 7.66 -2.64 -5.46
CA ILE A 53 6.45 -3.41 -5.76
C ILE A 53 6.46 -3.94 -7.20
N LYS A 54 7.00 -3.20 -8.16
CA LYS A 54 7.12 -3.64 -9.53
C LYS A 54 7.91 -4.94 -9.64
N ILE A 55 9.08 -5.01 -9.02
CA ILE A 55 9.93 -6.21 -9.05
C ILE A 55 9.20 -7.43 -8.45
N LYS A 56 8.38 -7.21 -7.41
CA LYS A 56 7.71 -8.30 -6.69
C LYS A 56 6.39 -8.76 -7.33
N THR A 57 5.80 -7.99 -8.24
CA THR A 57 4.46 -8.27 -8.78
C THR A 57 4.38 -8.46 -10.28
N ASP A 58 5.49 -8.35 -11.03
CA ASP A 58 5.50 -8.49 -12.49
C ASP A 58 4.86 -9.81 -12.97
N GLU A 59 5.14 -10.94 -12.31
CA GLU A 59 4.54 -12.24 -12.65
C GLU A 59 3.02 -12.26 -12.43
N TYR A 60 2.53 -11.58 -11.39
CA TYR A 60 1.10 -11.53 -11.08
C TYR A 60 0.33 -10.68 -12.10
N GLU A 61 0.93 -9.61 -12.61
CA GLU A 61 0.32 -8.75 -13.63
C GLU A 61 0.06 -9.53 -14.93
N ILE A 62 1.03 -10.31 -15.39
CA ILE A 62 0.92 -11.12 -16.60
C ILE A 62 -0.21 -12.15 -16.44
N ASN A 63 -0.16 -12.94 -15.38
CA ASN A 63 -1.12 -14.01 -15.13
C ASN A 63 -2.55 -13.44 -14.90
N ALA A 64 -2.68 -12.33 -14.17
CA ALA A 64 -3.97 -11.67 -13.93
C ALA A 64 -4.55 -11.11 -15.24
N SER A 65 -3.73 -10.53 -16.12
CA SER A 65 -4.18 -9.96 -17.38
C SER A 65 -4.77 -11.01 -18.31
N GLU A 66 -4.17 -12.20 -18.38
CA GLU A 66 -4.69 -13.33 -19.16
C GLU A 66 -6.02 -13.84 -18.61
N MET A 67 -6.12 -13.96 -17.28
CA MET A 67 -7.37 -14.38 -16.63
C MET A 67 -8.50 -13.39 -16.82
N ILE A 68 -8.23 -12.08 -16.72
CA ILE A 68 -9.23 -11.04 -16.98
C ILE A 68 -9.67 -11.07 -18.45
N LYS A 69 -8.76 -11.26 -19.41
CA LYS A 69 -9.14 -11.43 -20.83
C LYS A 69 -10.08 -12.61 -21.04
N LYS A 70 -9.87 -13.72 -20.31
CA LYS A 70 -10.78 -14.89 -20.34
C LYS A 70 -12.11 -14.59 -19.64
N ALA A 71 -12.08 -13.95 -18.49
CA ALA A 71 -13.27 -13.63 -17.70
C ALA A 71 -14.11 -12.51 -18.34
N SER A 72 -13.51 -11.51 -18.98
CA SER A 72 -14.22 -10.40 -19.65
C SER A 72 -15.07 -10.86 -20.84
N ARG A 73 -14.79 -12.03 -21.40
CA ARG A 73 -15.68 -12.65 -22.40
C ARG A 73 -16.99 -13.16 -21.82
N LYS A 74 -17.03 -13.44 -20.52
CA LYS A 74 -18.20 -13.99 -19.81
C LYS A 74 -18.90 -12.99 -18.93
N PHE A 75 -18.20 -11.98 -18.43
CA PHE A 75 -18.71 -10.94 -17.55
C PHE A 75 -18.30 -9.57 -18.08
N MET A 76 -19.18 -8.57 -17.95
CA MET A 76 -18.85 -7.17 -18.24
C MET A 76 -17.86 -6.63 -17.18
N ILE A 77 -16.59 -6.95 -17.33
CA ILE A 77 -15.54 -6.42 -16.46
C ILE A 77 -14.95 -5.20 -17.16
N HIS A 78 -15.11 -4.02 -16.57
CA HIS A 78 -14.41 -2.83 -17.04
C HIS A 78 -12.91 -3.03 -16.97
N LYS A 79 -12.20 -2.63 -18.04
CA LYS A 79 -10.73 -2.68 -18.10
C LYS A 79 -10.15 -1.74 -17.04
N THR A 80 -9.90 -2.24 -15.86
CA THR A 80 -9.14 -1.53 -14.82
C THR A 80 -7.66 -1.87 -14.99
N SER A 81 -6.79 -0.90 -14.85
CA SER A 81 -5.34 -1.14 -14.82
C SER A 81 -5.02 -2.12 -13.69
N LEU A 82 -4.26 -3.18 -14.01
CA LEU A 82 -3.81 -4.18 -13.04
C LEU A 82 -2.43 -3.86 -12.47
N LYS A 83 -1.83 -2.78 -12.97
CA LYS A 83 -0.49 -2.36 -12.53
C LYS A 83 -0.51 -1.95 -11.06
N PRO A 84 0.56 -2.29 -10.33
CA PRO A 84 0.74 -1.76 -9.00
C PRO A 84 0.82 -0.23 -9.05
N ILE A 85 0.32 0.41 -8.02
CA ILE A 85 0.30 1.87 -7.91
C ILE A 85 0.55 2.27 -6.46
N VAL A 86 1.20 3.41 -6.26
CA VAL A 86 1.38 4.03 -4.95
C VAL A 86 0.53 5.29 -4.87
N TYR A 87 -0.50 5.26 -4.04
CA TYR A 87 -1.34 6.42 -3.74
C TYR A 87 -0.68 7.29 -2.67
N THR A 88 -0.90 8.58 -2.75
CA THR A 88 -0.40 9.56 -1.79
C THR A 88 -1.57 10.22 -1.10
N LYS A 89 -1.58 10.22 0.23
CA LYS A 89 -2.57 10.85 1.08
C LYS A 89 -1.87 11.63 2.19
N VAL A 90 -2.46 12.75 2.60
CA VAL A 90 -1.97 13.50 3.75
C VAL A 90 -2.74 13.06 4.99
N GLU A 91 -2.02 12.65 6.02
CA GLU A 91 -2.55 12.25 7.32
C GLU A 91 -2.16 13.26 8.42
N SER A 92 -2.68 13.09 9.61
CA SER A 92 -2.43 14.00 10.74
C SER A 92 -0.96 14.07 11.16
N SER A 93 -0.22 12.98 10.98
CA SER A 93 1.18 12.85 11.46
C SER A 93 2.20 12.78 10.33
N GLY A 94 1.78 12.87 9.07
CA GLY A 94 2.70 12.75 7.94
C GLY A 94 2.02 12.53 6.60
N VAL A 95 2.80 12.03 5.65
CA VAL A 95 2.34 11.67 4.31
C VAL A 95 2.23 10.14 4.23
N GLU A 96 1.02 9.64 3.98
CA GLU A 96 0.76 8.22 3.77
C GLU A 96 0.94 7.88 2.29
N LEU A 97 1.79 6.90 2.02
CA LEU A 97 2.02 6.29 0.72
C LEU A 97 1.45 4.88 0.73
N THR A 98 0.29 4.67 0.11
CA THR A 98 -0.38 3.37 0.09
C THR A 98 0.00 2.60 -1.16
N ILE A 99 0.76 1.52 -0.99
CA ILE A 99 1.12 0.58 -2.04
C ILE A 99 -0.08 -0.32 -2.32
N ARG A 100 -0.62 -0.29 -3.54
CA ARG A 100 -1.72 -1.16 -3.97
C ARG A 100 -1.26 -2.08 -5.09
N TYR A 101 -1.45 -3.38 -4.92
CA TYR A 101 -1.01 -4.41 -5.85
C TYR A 101 -1.91 -5.64 -5.83
N LEU A 102 -1.80 -6.47 -6.87
CA LEU A 102 -2.48 -7.75 -6.96
C LEU A 102 -1.64 -8.87 -6.38
N CYS A 103 -2.29 -9.77 -5.63
CA CYS A 103 -1.68 -10.99 -5.14
C CYS A 103 -2.69 -12.13 -5.05
N LYS A 104 -2.21 -13.37 -4.96
CA LYS A 104 -3.08 -14.49 -4.62
C LYS A 104 -3.47 -14.43 -3.13
N PRO A 105 -4.72 -14.76 -2.77
CA PRO A 105 -5.18 -14.69 -1.38
C PRO A 105 -4.32 -15.44 -0.37
N ARG A 106 -3.77 -16.58 -0.77
CA ARG A 106 -2.93 -17.43 0.10
C ARG A 106 -1.51 -16.90 0.27
N GLU A 107 -0.99 -16.15 -0.69
CA GLU A 107 0.36 -15.57 -0.72
C GLU A 107 0.40 -14.15 -0.16
N ARG A 108 -0.77 -13.56 0.15
CA ARG A 108 -0.89 -12.17 0.60
C ARG A 108 0.07 -11.82 1.74
N ARG A 109 0.14 -12.68 2.79
CA ARG A 109 0.94 -12.41 3.98
C ARG A 109 2.44 -12.48 3.68
N ASP A 110 2.85 -13.45 2.87
CA ASP A 110 4.27 -13.66 2.54
C ASP A 110 4.79 -12.52 1.67
N ILE A 111 4.01 -12.09 0.67
CA ILE A 111 4.36 -10.93 -0.17
C ILE A 111 4.41 -9.65 0.67
N GLN A 112 3.43 -9.45 1.55
CA GLN A 112 3.40 -8.29 2.42
C GLN A 112 4.62 -8.21 3.33
N GLN A 113 5.08 -9.33 3.88
CA GLN A 113 6.30 -9.40 4.68
C GLN A 113 7.51 -8.99 3.86
N VAL A 114 7.71 -9.59 2.69
CA VAL A 114 8.84 -9.30 1.79
C VAL A 114 8.85 -7.83 1.35
N VAL A 115 7.68 -7.26 1.09
CA VAL A 115 7.56 -5.83 0.74
C VAL A 115 7.99 -4.97 1.92
N TRP A 116 7.51 -5.25 3.15
CA TRP A 116 7.91 -4.49 4.32
C TRP A 116 9.41 -4.58 4.61
N GLU A 117 10.00 -5.76 4.50
CA GLU A 117 11.45 -5.94 4.68
C GLU A 117 12.23 -5.11 3.66
N SER A 118 11.81 -5.14 2.38
CA SER A 118 12.43 -4.31 1.34
C SER A 118 12.26 -2.82 1.58
N VAL A 119 11.09 -2.38 2.07
CA VAL A 119 10.85 -0.96 2.41
C VAL A 119 11.74 -0.50 3.55
N LEU A 120 11.85 -1.31 4.61
CA LEU A 120 12.72 -1.00 5.75
C LEU A 120 14.19 -0.92 5.32
N GLU A 121 14.64 -1.85 4.47
CA GLU A 121 16.00 -1.86 3.96
C GLU A 121 16.31 -0.65 3.09
N GLU A 122 15.46 -0.36 2.11
CA GLU A 122 15.71 0.77 1.21
C GLU A 122 15.60 2.13 1.92
N PHE A 123 14.59 2.31 2.80
CA PHE A 123 14.45 3.56 3.55
C PHE A 123 15.59 3.79 4.54
N SER A 124 16.19 2.73 5.10
CA SER A 124 17.34 2.88 5.99
C SER A 124 18.60 3.41 5.31
N LYS A 125 18.69 3.32 3.98
CA LYS A 125 19.80 3.86 3.18
C LYS A 125 19.64 5.36 2.89
N GLU A 126 18.44 5.90 3.10
CA GLU A 126 18.09 7.26 2.75
C GLU A 126 18.01 8.17 3.98
N ILE A 127 18.80 9.23 4.00
CA ILE A 127 18.86 10.19 5.12
C ILE A 127 17.65 11.12 5.14
N ASP A 128 17.01 11.31 3.99
CA ASP A 128 15.91 12.23 3.74
C ASP A 128 14.53 11.58 3.80
N ILE A 129 14.44 10.32 4.26
CA ILE A 129 13.18 9.58 4.43
C ILE A 129 13.12 9.00 5.84
N GLU A 130 12.11 9.42 6.60
CA GLU A 130 11.86 8.94 7.96
C GLU A 130 10.41 8.46 8.11
N PHE A 131 10.22 7.33 8.81
CA PHE A 131 8.88 6.89 9.17
C PHE A 131 8.25 7.84 10.16
N ALA A 132 6.96 8.13 9.97
CA ALA A 132 6.23 8.98 10.91
C ALA A 132 5.89 8.23 12.19
N TYR A 133 6.04 8.94 13.31
CA TYR A 133 5.59 8.53 14.62
C TYR A 133 4.47 9.47 15.09
N PRO A 134 3.66 9.09 16.06
CA PRO A 134 2.78 10.02 16.74
C PRO A 134 3.62 11.11 17.42
N THR A 135 3.68 12.30 16.83
CA THR A 135 4.52 13.40 17.29
C THR A 135 3.67 14.61 17.65
N GLU A 136 4.04 15.29 18.74
CA GLU A 136 3.53 16.61 19.07
C GLU A 136 4.59 17.66 18.68
N ARG A 137 4.22 18.58 17.80
CA ARG A 137 5.07 19.74 17.50
C ARG A 137 4.71 20.89 18.41
N ARG A 138 5.59 21.21 19.37
CA ARG A 138 5.43 22.36 20.28
C ARG A 138 6.13 23.59 19.68
N TYR A 139 5.37 24.63 19.41
CA TYR A 139 5.91 25.91 18.96
C TYR A 139 6.26 26.80 20.15
N MET A 140 7.51 27.19 20.30
CA MET A 140 7.89 28.29 21.17
C MET A 140 7.87 29.60 20.34
N HIS A 141 6.88 30.46 20.63
CA HIS A 141 6.53 31.65 19.85
C HIS A 141 7.69 32.65 19.59
N LYS A 142 8.83 32.50 20.28
CA LYS A 142 10.01 33.38 20.13
C LYS A 142 11.04 32.92 19.10
N GLU A 143 11.02 31.66 18.64
CA GLU A 143 12.13 31.11 17.84
C GLU A 143 11.76 30.68 16.40
N GLU A 144 10.47 30.51 16.08
CA GLU A 144 10.05 30.11 14.74
C GLU A 144 9.26 31.20 14.01
N ASN A 145 9.93 32.18 13.46
CA ASN A 145 9.33 33.06 12.46
C ASN A 145 9.30 32.34 11.10
N LYS A 146 8.10 32.13 10.54
CA LYS A 146 7.89 31.58 9.18
C LYS A 146 8.70 32.30 8.08
N LYS A 147 9.17 33.52 8.35
CA LYS A 147 10.03 34.30 7.44
C LYS A 147 11.42 33.71 7.24
N THR A 148 11.96 32.99 8.22
CA THR A 148 13.31 32.42 8.14
C THR A 148 13.41 31.25 7.15
N VAL A 149 12.30 30.58 6.89
CA VAL A 149 12.24 29.43 5.93
C VAL A 149 12.18 29.93 4.48
N LEU A 150 11.60 31.09 4.24
CA LEU A 150 11.52 31.70 2.90
C LEU A 150 12.86 32.36 2.47
N GLU A 151 13.60 32.89 3.40
CA GLU A 151 14.91 33.54 3.09
C GLU A 151 16.02 32.54 2.76
N LYS A 152 15.91 31.27 3.22
CA LYS A 152 16.86 30.21 2.84
C LYS A 152 16.62 29.62 1.46
N LYS A 153 15.48 29.91 0.81
CA LYS A 153 15.18 29.47 -0.57
C LYS A 153 15.55 30.49 -1.66
N ILE A 154 16.09 31.65 -1.29
CA ILE A 154 16.42 32.76 -2.22
C ILE A 154 17.94 33.01 -2.29
N LYS A 155 18.77 32.11 -1.69
CA LYS A 155 20.24 32.19 -1.88
C LYS A 155 20.75 31.02 -2.67
#